data_ed116781230c7afc817f280db1a3f2d4
#
_entry.id   ed116781230c7afc817f280db1a3f2d4
#
_cell.length_a   1.000
_cell.length_b   1.000
_cell.length_c   1.000
_cell.angle_alpha   90.00
_cell.angle_beta   90.00
_cell.angle_gamma   90.00
#
_symmetry.space_group_name_H-M   'P 1'
#
loop_
_entity.id
_entity.type
_entity.pdbx_description
1 polymer ?
#
loop_
_entity_poly.entity_id
_entity_poly.type
_entity_poly.pdbx_seq_one_letter_code
_entity_poly.pdbx_strand_id
1 'polypeptide(L)'
;MSFTSANPAKVSLDDLKSIMESVVEDGTTVLKNFAIGDLTTLRTGGIADLFVEPNTHQDLSALIKVCNEYDLPVTILGLGSNFLVVESGVRGLTVRLSNKHFTAIKTTKGNRIRCGAGARMKKVAIEAKSNCLSGMEFLEGIPGAIGGGLRMNAGAWGREMFDITETINYMDMHGNMFEIEKKDVDFSYRSCSFLQNNIAIEAVLFGQPANHETIAEKMASYSQKRWKAQPKARSAGCIFKNPDSISAGQLIDELGFKGTTEGGAMVSEEHGNFIVNKGGATPGDFLKLIERIRQRAYEKRGVDLKTEVQIIGIVENNE
;
A
#
# COMPACT_ATOMS: atom_id res chain seq x y z
N MET A 1 -4.74 8.10 47.73
CA MET A 1 -5.57 7.00 47.28
C MET A 1 -4.90 6.44 46.02
N SER A 2 -4.30 5.26 46.13
CA SER A 2 -3.59 4.59 45.05
C SER A 2 -4.60 3.92 44.10
N PHE A 3 -4.66 4.38 42.89
CA PHE A 3 -5.39 3.65 41.83
C PHE A 3 -4.56 2.43 41.44
N THR A 4 -4.97 1.26 41.88
CA THR A 4 -4.50 -0.02 41.39
C THR A 4 -4.89 -0.14 39.92
N SER A 5 -3.90 -0.11 39.03
CA SER A 5 -4.08 -0.48 37.61
C SER A 5 -4.52 -1.94 37.56
N ALA A 6 -5.79 -2.17 37.30
CA ALA A 6 -6.27 -3.49 36.93
C ALA A 6 -5.56 -3.89 35.63
N ASN A 7 -4.87 -5.01 35.66
CA ASN A 7 -4.30 -5.66 34.47
C ASN A 7 -5.47 -5.90 33.51
N PRO A 8 -5.51 -5.33 32.28
CA PRO A 8 -6.61 -5.54 31.38
C PRO A 8 -6.68 -7.04 31.09
N ALA A 9 -7.76 -7.68 31.56
CA ALA A 9 -8.09 -9.05 31.15
C ALA A 9 -8.01 -9.07 29.62
N LYS A 10 -7.32 -10.09 29.06
CA LYS A 10 -7.18 -10.23 27.59
C LYS A 10 -8.58 -10.32 26.99
N VAL A 11 -9.09 -9.20 26.43
CA VAL A 11 -10.40 -9.13 25.80
C VAL A 11 -10.38 -10.06 24.59
N SER A 12 -11.41 -10.89 24.43
CA SER A 12 -11.47 -11.84 23.31
C SER A 12 -11.70 -11.12 21.97
N LEU A 13 -11.34 -11.76 20.87
CA LEU A 13 -11.64 -11.22 19.53
C LEU A 13 -13.17 -11.09 19.29
N ASP A 14 -14.01 -11.92 19.93
CA ASP A 14 -15.46 -11.82 19.84
C ASP A 14 -15.98 -10.58 20.57
N ASP A 15 -15.46 -10.30 21.75
CA ASP A 15 -15.82 -9.09 22.50
C ASP A 15 -15.36 -7.83 21.76
N LEU A 16 -14.12 -7.82 21.26
CA LEU A 16 -13.59 -6.69 20.47
C LEU A 16 -14.44 -6.46 19.21
N LYS A 17 -14.82 -7.52 18.49
CA LYS A 17 -15.72 -7.40 17.34
C LYS A 17 -17.05 -6.77 17.75
N SER A 18 -17.67 -7.25 18.82
CA SER A 18 -18.95 -6.73 19.32
C SER A 18 -18.86 -5.26 19.76
N ILE A 19 -17.76 -4.87 20.42
CA ILE A 19 -17.48 -3.48 20.78
C ILE A 19 -17.35 -2.62 19.52
N MET A 20 -16.56 -3.04 18.52
CA MET A 20 -16.41 -2.31 17.27
C MET A 20 -17.73 -2.17 16.52
N GLU A 21 -18.54 -3.23 16.45
CA GLU A 21 -19.88 -3.17 15.84
C GLU A 21 -20.83 -2.20 16.57
N SER A 22 -20.68 -2.03 17.89
CA SER A 22 -21.52 -1.12 18.67
C SER A 22 -21.21 0.36 18.49
N VAL A 23 -20.03 0.72 17.97
CA VAL A 23 -19.58 2.10 17.82
C VAL A 23 -19.59 2.61 16.36
N VAL A 24 -20.03 1.79 15.41
CA VAL A 24 -20.10 2.13 13.99
C VAL A 24 -21.53 2.12 13.49
N GLU A 25 -21.77 2.84 12.38
CA GLU A 25 -23.07 2.89 11.73
C GLU A 25 -23.28 1.72 10.74
N ASP A 26 -24.53 1.53 10.32
CA ASP A 26 -24.90 0.56 9.30
C ASP A 26 -24.08 0.79 8.00
N GLY A 27 -23.59 -0.31 7.43
CA GLY A 27 -22.76 -0.30 6.22
C GLY A 27 -21.26 -0.41 6.49
N THR A 28 -20.82 -0.32 7.75
CA THR A 28 -19.45 -0.68 8.14
C THR A 28 -19.35 -2.19 8.34
N THR A 29 -18.38 -2.82 7.68
CA THR A 29 -18.12 -4.26 7.82
C THR A 29 -17.08 -4.49 8.91
N VAL A 30 -17.37 -5.40 9.86
CA VAL A 30 -16.42 -5.86 10.90
C VAL A 30 -16.36 -7.38 10.87
N LEU A 31 -15.20 -7.93 10.54
CA LEU A 31 -14.98 -9.38 10.42
C LEU A 31 -13.83 -9.82 11.32
N LYS A 32 -13.91 -11.02 11.89
CA LYS A 32 -12.79 -11.65 12.59
C LYS A 32 -12.19 -12.79 11.76
N ASN A 33 -10.93 -13.10 11.97
CA ASN A 33 -10.20 -14.18 11.31
C ASN A 33 -10.32 -14.12 9.78
N PHE A 34 -10.18 -12.93 9.21
CA PHE A 34 -10.39 -12.70 7.80
C PHE A 34 -9.17 -13.09 6.97
N ALA A 35 -9.36 -13.87 5.89
CA ALA A 35 -8.29 -14.28 4.98
C ALA A 35 -7.79 -13.09 4.14
N ILE A 36 -6.80 -12.37 4.66
CA ILE A 36 -6.30 -11.13 4.06
C ILE A 36 -5.49 -11.36 2.77
N GLY A 37 -4.92 -12.57 2.62
CA GLY A 37 -4.19 -12.96 1.41
C GLY A 37 -5.00 -12.74 0.13
N ASP A 38 -6.30 -12.97 0.16
CA ASP A 38 -7.21 -12.77 -0.98
C ASP A 38 -7.36 -11.30 -1.41
N LEU A 39 -7.01 -10.36 -0.55
CA LEU A 39 -7.01 -8.93 -0.85
C LEU A 39 -5.66 -8.43 -1.38
N THR A 40 -4.62 -9.26 -1.38
CA THR A 40 -3.31 -8.91 -1.94
C THR A 40 -3.20 -9.29 -3.42
N THR A 41 -2.33 -8.59 -4.16
CA THR A 41 -2.02 -8.97 -5.55
C THR A 41 -1.22 -10.26 -5.65
N LEU A 42 -0.52 -10.65 -4.60
CA LEU A 42 0.18 -11.94 -4.49
C LEU A 42 -0.77 -13.13 -4.32
N ARG A 43 -1.99 -12.89 -3.80
CA ARG A 43 -2.97 -13.94 -3.49
C ARG A 43 -2.41 -15.01 -2.54
N THR A 44 -1.65 -14.57 -1.56
CA THR A 44 -1.10 -15.40 -0.48
C THR A 44 -0.99 -14.57 0.79
N GLY A 45 -1.01 -15.22 1.96
CA GLY A 45 -0.92 -14.58 3.26
C GLY A 45 -1.83 -15.23 4.30
N GLY A 46 -1.53 -14.97 5.57
CA GLY A 46 -2.33 -15.41 6.70
C GLY A 46 -3.63 -14.62 6.88
N ILE A 47 -4.19 -14.72 8.08
CA ILE A 47 -5.45 -14.06 8.48
C ILE A 47 -5.19 -12.76 9.23
N ALA A 48 -6.13 -11.82 9.14
CA ALA A 48 -6.21 -10.67 10.05
C ALA A 48 -7.07 -11.03 11.24
N ASP A 49 -6.66 -10.68 12.47
CA ASP A 49 -7.46 -10.90 13.68
C ASP A 49 -8.82 -10.24 13.55
N LEU A 50 -8.81 -8.94 13.25
CA LEU A 50 -10.00 -8.13 12.94
C LEU A 50 -9.78 -7.41 11.60
N PHE A 51 -10.80 -7.40 10.77
CA PHE A 51 -10.80 -6.70 9.48
C PHE A 51 -12.03 -5.80 9.39
N VAL A 52 -11.83 -4.54 8.97
CA VAL A 52 -12.92 -3.58 8.83
C VAL A 52 -12.87 -2.83 7.50
N GLU A 53 -14.06 -2.56 6.95
CA GLU A 53 -14.27 -1.61 5.87
C GLU A 53 -15.22 -0.53 6.39
N PRO A 54 -14.70 0.59 6.96
CA PRO A 54 -15.53 1.66 7.52
C PRO A 54 -16.35 2.32 6.41
N ASN A 55 -17.61 2.64 6.72
CA ASN A 55 -18.48 3.33 5.76
C ASN A 55 -18.20 4.83 5.72
N THR A 56 -17.93 5.44 6.89
CA THR A 56 -17.74 6.88 7.05
C THR A 56 -16.41 7.23 7.74
N HIS A 57 -16.05 8.51 7.73
CA HIS A 57 -14.90 9.01 8.50
C HIS A 57 -15.14 8.90 10.00
N GLN A 58 -16.40 9.06 10.43
CA GLN A 58 -16.82 8.92 11.83
C GLN A 58 -16.63 7.48 12.32
N ASP A 59 -17.03 6.49 11.50
CA ASP A 59 -16.80 5.06 11.84
C ASP A 59 -15.31 4.76 11.98
N LEU A 60 -14.48 5.26 11.02
CA LEU A 60 -13.03 5.07 11.12
C LEU A 60 -12.49 5.69 12.43
N SER A 61 -12.91 6.92 12.77
CA SER A 61 -12.49 7.59 14.00
C SER A 61 -12.89 6.78 15.24
N ALA A 62 -14.13 6.27 15.30
CA ALA A 62 -14.60 5.44 16.40
C ALA A 62 -13.77 4.16 16.54
N LEU A 63 -13.50 3.47 15.43
CA LEU A 63 -12.69 2.25 15.42
C LEU A 63 -11.25 2.50 15.89
N ILE A 64 -10.62 3.61 15.48
CA ILE A 64 -9.27 3.99 15.93
C ILE A 64 -9.26 4.27 17.44
N LYS A 65 -10.31 4.91 17.98
CA LYS A 65 -10.44 5.14 19.43
C LYS A 65 -10.57 3.84 20.22
N VAL A 66 -11.33 2.87 19.71
CA VAL A 66 -11.38 1.51 20.30
C VAL A 66 -9.98 0.87 20.25
N CYS A 67 -9.26 0.98 19.17
CA CYS A 67 -7.89 0.44 19.09
C CYS A 67 -6.96 1.05 20.14
N ASN A 68 -7.05 2.36 20.39
CA ASN A 68 -6.26 3.02 21.44
C ASN A 68 -6.68 2.55 22.86
N GLU A 69 -7.98 2.38 23.11
CA GLU A 69 -8.49 1.94 24.41
C GLU A 69 -7.98 0.53 24.77
N TYR A 70 -7.88 -0.35 23.77
CA TYR A 70 -7.48 -1.75 23.96
C TYR A 70 -6.03 -2.05 23.51
N ASP A 71 -5.23 -1.01 23.22
CA ASP A 71 -3.83 -1.13 22.76
C ASP A 71 -3.68 -2.09 21.56
N LEU A 72 -4.58 -1.97 20.59
CA LEU A 72 -4.57 -2.79 19.39
C LEU A 72 -3.75 -2.13 18.28
N PRO A 73 -2.81 -2.85 17.66
CA PRO A 73 -2.11 -2.35 16.49
C PRO A 73 -3.07 -2.19 15.30
N VAL A 74 -2.85 -1.13 14.51
CA VAL A 74 -3.67 -0.82 13.33
C VAL A 74 -2.84 -0.96 12.06
N THR A 75 -3.34 -1.72 11.10
CA THR A 75 -2.76 -1.88 9.77
C THR A 75 -3.71 -1.34 8.72
N ILE A 76 -3.25 -0.38 7.90
CA ILE A 76 -4.04 0.15 6.79
C ILE A 76 -3.71 -0.61 5.50
N LEU A 77 -4.70 -1.30 4.95
CA LEU A 77 -4.59 -2.04 3.71
C LEU A 77 -5.19 -1.21 2.55
N GLY A 78 -4.36 -0.87 1.57
CA GLY A 78 -4.83 -0.32 0.30
C GLY A 78 -5.37 -1.41 -0.63
N LEU A 79 -4.90 -1.45 -1.87
CA LEU A 79 -5.23 -2.52 -2.83
C LEU A 79 -4.33 -3.77 -2.67
N GLY A 80 -3.51 -3.87 -1.63
CA GLY A 80 -2.63 -5.01 -1.40
C GLY A 80 -1.55 -5.22 -2.48
N SER A 81 -1.21 -4.16 -3.24
CA SER A 81 -0.30 -4.27 -4.40
C SER A 81 1.18 -4.15 -4.05
N ASN A 82 1.51 -3.86 -2.79
CA ASN A 82 2.88 -3.78 -2.28
C ASN A 82 3.02 -4.50 -0.92
N PHE A 83 2.19 -5.52 -0.68
CA PHE A 83 2.20 -6.27 0.58
C PHE A 83 2.54 -7.74 0.37
N LEU A 84 3.41 -8.26 1.22
CA LEU A 84 3.60 -9.68 1.50
C LEU A 84 3.13 -9.91 2.94
N VAL A 85 1.98 -10.55 3.10
CA VAL A 85 1.44 -10.90 4.43
C VAL A 85 1.97 -12.27 4.80
N VAL A 86 2.64 -12.39 5.95
CA VAL A 86 3.22 -13.66 6.40
C VAL A 86 2.14 -14.65 6.87
N GLU A 87 2.52 -15.93 7.03
CA GLU A 87 1.59 -17.01 7.42
C GLU A 87 0.93 -16.76 8.78
N SER A 88 1.66 -16.18 9.75
CA SER A 88 1.14 -15.84 11.07
C SER A 88 0.00 -14.80 11.03
N GLY A 89 -0.17 -14.12 9.89
CA GLY A 89 -1.22 -13.13 9.68
C GLY A 89 -0.92 -11.78 10.33
N VAL A 90 -1.96 -10.98 10.52
CA VAL A 90 -1.88 -9.61 11.03
C VAL A 90 -2.63 -9.49 12.34
N ARG A 91 -1.93 -9.08 13.39
CA ARG A 91 -2.52 -8.85 14.71
C ARG A 91 -3.24 -7.51 14.77
N GLY A 92 -4.28 -7.44 15.62
CA GLY A 92 -5.06 -6.22 15.84
C GLY A 92 -6.05 -5.94 14.72
N LEU A 93 -6.21 -4.65 14.39
CA LEU A 93 -7.19 -4.19 13.41
C LEU A 93 -6.55 -3.93 12.05
N THR A 94 -7.05 -4.61 11.01
CA THR A 94 -6.74 -4.29 9.61
C THR A 94 -7.89 -3.48 9.02
N VAL A 95 -7.60 -2.28 8.53
CA VAL A 95 -8.58 -1.35 7.95
C VAL A 95 -8.38 -1.26 6.44
N ARG A 96 -9.48 -1.37 5.68
CA ARG A 96 -9.50 -1.12 4.23
C ARG A 96 -10.46 0.01 3.89
N LEU A 97 -9.97 1.05 3.26
CA LEU A 97 -10.74 2.24 2.86
C LEU A 97 -11.37 2.03 1.48
N SER A 98 -12.35 1.13 1.36
CA SER A 98 -12.96 0.69 0.09
C SER A 98 -14.31 1.34 -0.21
N ASN A 99 -15.00 1.86 0.79
CA ASN A 99 -16.33 2.45 0.64
C ASN A 99 -16.31 3.78 -0.11
N LYS A 100 -17.47 4.19 -0.62
CA LYS A 100 -17.64 5.37 -1.48
C LYS A 100 -17.08 6.67 -0.88
N HIS A 101 -17.17 6.84 0.44
CA HIS A 101 -16.65 8.01 1.16
C HIS A 101 -15.12 8.11 1.06
N PHE A 102 -14.42 6.99 0.89
CA PHE A 102 -12.97 6.94 0.76
C PHE A 102 -12.48 6.74 -0.67
N THR A 103 -13.38 6.46 -1.63
CA THR A 103 -13.01 6.18 -3.03
C THR A 103 -13.50 7.25 -4.01
N ALA A 104 -14.17 8.30 -3.52
CA ALA A 104 -14.68 9.38 -4.34
C ALA A 104 -13.56 10.10 -5.09
N ILE A 105 -13.83 10.50 -6.33
CA ILE A 105 -12.94 11.33 -7.15
C ILE A 105 -13.79 12.48 -7.69
N LYS A 106 -13.34 13.72 -7.51
CA LYS A 106 -14.06 14.90 -7.92
C LYS A 106 -13.12 15.98 -8.44
N THR A 107 -13.31 16.42 -9.67
CA THR A 107 -12.63 17.60 -10.20
C THR A 107 -13.20 18.85 -9.55
N THR A 108 -12.35 19.77 -9.15
CA THR A 108 -12.70 21.03 -8.49
C THR A 108 -12.09 22.22 -9.25
N LYS A 109 -12.48 23.45 -8.88
CA LYS A 109 -11.94 24.66 -9.50
C LYS A 109 -10.40 24.73 -9.35
N GLY A 110 -9.74 25.43 -10.31
CA GLY A 110 -8.31 25.67 -10.25
C GLY A 110 -7.45 24.45 -10.60
N ASN A 111 -7.91 23.61 -11.54
CA ASN A 111 -7.17 22.47 -12.08
C ASN A 111 -6.84 21.39 -11.02
N ARG A 112 -7.73 21.18 -10.06
CA ARG A 112 -7.54 20.29 -8.94
C ARG A 112 -8.45 19.06 -9.02
N ILE A 113 -7.95 17.94 -8.58
CA ILE A 113 -8.72 16.72 -8.34
C ILE A 113 -8.61 16.37 -6.85
N ARG A 114 -9.77 16.35 -6.20
CA ARG A 114 -9.95 15.85 -4.83
C ARG A 114 -10.28 14.36 -4.92
N CYS A 115 -9.51 13.52 -4.24
CA CYS A 115 -9.67 12.08 -4.32
C CYS A 115 -9.43 11.41 -2.96
N GLY A 116 -10.34 10.51 -2.58
CA GLY A 116 -10.22 9.73 -1.37
C GLY A 116 -9.02 8.77 -1.41
N ALA A 117 -8.47 8.45 -0.24
CA ALA A 117 -7.28 7.60 -0.10
C ALA A 117 -7.48 6.18 -0.67
N GLY A 118 -8.72 5.67 -0.69
CA GLY A 118 -9.09 4.40 -1.31
C GLY A 118 -9.27 4.45 -2.82
N ALA A 119 -9.29 5.65 -3.44
CA ALA A 119 -9.46 5.79 -4.89
C ALA A 119 -8.29 5.15 -5.64
N ARG A 120 -8.59 4.40 -6.71
CA ARG A 120 -7.55 3.78 -7.55
C ARG A 120 -6.79 4.83 -8.34
N MET A 121 -5.46 4.83 -8.31
CA MET A 121 -4.60 5.76 -9.03
C MET A 121 -4.94 5.83 -10.53
N LYS A 122 -5.16 4.70 -11.18
CA LYS A 122 -5.62 4.65 -12.58
C LYS A 122 -6.93 5.40 -12.82
N LYS A 123 -7.91 5.33 -11.90
CA LYS A 123 -9.18 6.07 -12.04
C LYS A 123 -8.95 7.58 -11.93
N VAL A 124 -8.03 8.00 -11.06
CA VAL A 124 -7.64 9.42 -10.94
C VAL A 124 -6.96 9.91 -12.22
N ALA A 125 -6.07 9.12 -12.84
CA ALA A 125 -5.47 9.47 -14.14
C ALA A 125 -6.54 9.62 -15.24
N ILE A 126 -7.54 8.74 -15.27
CA ILE A 126 -8.66 8.81 -16.22
C ILE A 126 -9.49 10.10 -16.00
N GLU A 127 -9.81 10.40 -14.74
CA GLU A 127 -10.53 11.64 -14.38
C GLU A 127 -9.73 12.88 -14.80
N ALA A 128 -8.42 12.91 -14.54
CA ALA A 128 -7.53 13.99 -14.96
C ALA A 128 -7.56 14.19 -16.48
N LYS A 129 -7.42 13.08 -17.24
CA LYS A 129 -7.52 13.13 -18.71
C LYS A 129 -8.86 13.68 -19.17
N SER A 130 -9.99 13.24 -18.60
CA SER A 130 -11.33 13.70 -18.97
C SER A 130 -11.56 15.18 -18.72
N ASN A 131 -10.78 15.77 -17.82
CA ASN A 131 -10.80 17.20 -17.50
C ASN A 131 -9.60 17.97 -18.10
N CYS A 132 -8.89 17.39 -19.08
CA CYS A 132 -7.76 18.02 -19.76
C CYS A 132 -6.65 18.47 -18.79
N LEU A 133 -6.39 17.71 -17.73
CA LEU A 133 -5.35 17.95 -16.72
C LEU A 133 -4.18 16.99 -16.87
N SER A 134 -3.03 17.52 -17.30
CA SER A 134 -1.76 16.81 -17.41
C SER A 134 -0.99 16.78 -16.08
N GLY A 135 -0.04 15.87 -15.96
CA GLY A 135 0.82 15.69 -14.79
C GLY A 135 0.50 14.44 -13.99
N MET A 136 -0.67 13.84 -14.20
CA MET A 136 -1.15 12.64 -13.50
C MET A 136 -1.09 11.37 -14.36
N GLU A 137 -0.57 11.42 -15.57
CA GLU A 137 -0.55 10.30 -16.54
C GLU A 137 0.22 9.08 -16.01
N PHE A 138 1.26 9.32 -15.19
CA PHE A 138 2.08 8.25 -14.61
C PHE A 138 1.30 7.34 -13.67
N LEU A 139 0.19 7.83 -13.09
CA LEU A 139 -0.70 7.05 -12.21
C LEU A 139 -1.38 5.89 -12.95
N GLU A 140 -1.56 5.97 -14.29
CA GLU A 140 -2.09 4.88 -15.11
C GLU A 140 -1.28 3.58 -14.95
N GLY A 141 0.04 3.72 -14.83
CA GLY A 141 0.96 2.59 -14.72
C GLY A 141 1.18 2.05 -13.30
N ILE A 142 0.58 2.64 -12.26
CA ILE A 142 0.84 2.24 -10.86
C ILE A 142 -0.38 1.52 -10.28
N PRO A 143 -0.29 0.21 -9.96
CA PRO A 143 -1.37 -0.50 -9.28
C PRO A 143 -1.41 -0.07 -7.82
N GLY A 144 -2.51 0.53 -7.38
CA GLY A 144 -2.64 0.96 -6.00
C GLY A 144 -3.75 1.98 -5.80
N ALA A 145 -4.00 2.32 -4.54
CA ALA A 145 -4.87 3.40 -4.12
C ALA A 145 -4.05 4.65 -3.77
N ILE A 146 -4.68 5.81 -3.79
CA ILE A 146 -4.06 7.11 -3.51
C ILE A 146 -3.36 7.11 -2.14
N GLY A 147 -3.99 6.61 -1.08
CA GLY A 147 -3.37 6.57 0.26
C GLY A 147 -2.09 5.74 0.31
N GLY A 148 -2.09 4.56 -0.34
CA GLY A 148 -0.88 3.75 -0.48
C GLY A 148 0.18 4.44 -1.35
N GLY A 149 -0.25 5.13 -2.42
CA GLY A 149 0.63 5.93 -3.27
C GLY A 149 1.32 7.06 -2.51
N LEU A 150 0.58 7.79 -1.68
CA LEU A 150 1.13 8.84 -0.80
C LEU A 150 2.10 8.27 0.23
N ARG A 151 1.71 7.20 0.95
CA ARG A 151 2.57 6.56 1.97
C ARG A 151 3.91 6.10 1.41
N MET A 152 3.93 5.62 0.17
CA MET A 152 5.13 5.14 -0.52
C MET A 152 5.78 6.20 -1.41
N ASN A 153 5.26 7.41 -1.47
CA ASN A 153 5.62 8.38 -2.50
C ASN A 153 5.79 7.68 -3.85
N ALA A 154 4.74 6.93 -4.25
CA ALA A 154 4.79 6.06 -5.41
C ALA A 154 5.09 6.85 -6.67
N GLY A 155 5.99 6.35 -7.50
CA GLY A 155 6.41 7.05 -8.71
C GLY A 155 6.74 6.10 -9.86
N ALA A 156 6.58 6.63 -11.05
CA ALA A 156 6.94 5.98 -12.30
C ALA A 156 7.28 7.05 -13.37
N TRP A 157 8.15 6.70 -14.31
CA TRP A 157 8.48 7.53 -15.48
C TRP A 157 9.03 8.92 -15.11
N GLY A 158 9.81 8.99 -14.01
CA GLY A 158 10.41 10.23 -13.52
C GLY A 158 9.47 11.19 -12.78
N ARG A 159 8.27 10.72 -12.41
CA ARG A 159 7.30 11.46 -11.59
C ARG A 159 6.91 10.67 -10.37
N GLU A 160 6.51 11.35 -9.30
CA GLU A 160 6.07 10.74 -8.05
C GLU A 160 4.85 11.47 -7.45
N MET A 161 4.21 10.83 -6.47
CA MET A 161 2.94 11.33 -5.90
C MET A 161 3.06 12.76 -5.37
N PHE A 162 4.15 13.08 -4.68
CA PHE A 162 4.31 14.42 -4.12
C PHE A 162 4.64 15.49 -5.17
N ASP A 163 4.91 15.14 -6.44
CA ASP A 163 4.99 16.14 -7.52
C ASP A 163 3.66 16.81 -7.83
N ILE A 164 2.55 16.09 -7.57
CA ILE A 164 1.20 16.52 -7.91
C ILE A 164 0.31 16.77 -6.69
N THR A 165 0.76 16.44 -5.48
CA THR A 165 -0.01 16.62 -4.24
C THR A 165 0.10 18.05 -3.75
N GLU A 166 -1.03 18.69 -3.39
CA GLU A 166 -1.07 19.99 -2.72
C GLU A 166 -1.37 19.85 -1.25
N THR A 167 -2.46 19.15 -0.89
CA THR A 167 -2.86 18.93 0.51
C THR A 167 -3.26 17.48 0.74
N ILE A 168 -3.19 17.06 1.99
CA ILE A 168 -3.66 15.75 2.46
C ILE A 168 -4.56 15.97 3.66
N ASN A 169 -5.80 15.49 3.58
CA ASN A 169 -6.63 15.28 4.75
C ASN A 169 -6.24 13.93 5.37
N TYR A 170 -5.93 13.95 6.64
CA TYR A 170 -5.49 12.75 7.35
C TYR A 170 -6.17 12.61 8.71
N MET A 171 -6.18 11.40 9.23
CA MET A 171 -6.58 11.06 10.59
C MET A 171 -5.34 10.67 11.38
N ASP A 172 -5.16 11.24 12.58
CA ASP A 172 -4.13 10.79 13.49
C ASP A 172 -4.51 9.43 14.13
N MET A 173 -3.56 8.84 14.85
CA MET A 173 -3.83 7.56 15.53
C MET A 173 -4.71 7.72 16.79
N HIS A 174 -5.22 8.92 17.08
CA HIS A 174 -6.25 9.18 18.09
C HIS A 174 -7.66 9.36 17.49
N GLY A 175 -7.78 9.25 16.16
CA GLY A 175 -9.05 9.39 15.44
C GLY A 175 -9.46 10.83 15.16
N ASN A 176 -8.56 11.81 15.28
CA ASN A 176 -8.83 13.20 14.96
C ASN A 176 -8.47 13.50 13.51
N MET A 177 -9.29 14.34 12.85
CA MET A 177 -9.10 14.73 11.45
C MET A 177 -8.36 16.06 11.34
N PHE A 178 -7.40 16.12 10.42
CA PHE A 178 -6.60 17.32 10.12
C PHE A 178 -6.35 17.44 8.62
N GLU A 179 -5.90 18.63 8.21
CA GLU A 179 -5.36 18.88 6.87
C GLU A 179 -3.90 19.33 7.00
N ILE A 180 -3.04 18.89 6.07
CA ILE A 180 -1.63 19.28 5.98
C ILE A 180 -1.29 19.65 4.54
N GLU A 181 -0.54 20.74 4.34
CA GLU A 181 0.01 21.11 3.05
C GLU A 181 1.26 20.26 2.71
N LYS A 182 1.48 19.99 1.43
CA LYS A 182 2.67 19.24 0.96
C LYS A 182 3.99 19.77 1.54
N LYS A 183 4.15 21.08 1.67
CA LYS A 183 5.39 21.72 2.15
C LYS A 183 5.77 21.31 3.57
N ASP A 184 4.78 20.88 4.37
CA ASP A 184 4.95 20.51 5.77
C ASP A 184 5.03 18.97 5.95
N VAL A 185 4.98 18.21 4.84
CA VAL A 185 5.07 16.74 4.84
C VAL A 185 6.51 16.30 4.59
N ASP A 186 7.04 15.46 5.48
CA ASP A 186 8.34 14.82 5.27
C ASP A 186 8.19 13.56 4.41
N PHE A 187 8.81 13.58 3.21
CA PHE A 187 8.82 12.48 2.25
C PHE A 187 10.16 12.36 1.53
N SER A 188 10.42 11.18 1.01
CA SER A 188 11.62 10.86 0.23
C SER A 188 11.33 9.77 -0.80
N TYR A 189 12.36 9.31 -1.51
CA TYR A 189 12.22 8.20 -2.46
C TYR A 189 11.60 6.96 -1.79
N ARG A 190 10.44 6.54 -2.27
CA ARG A 190 9.67 5.39 -1.77
C ARG A 190 9.37 5.45 -0.26
N SER A 191 9.16 6.65 0.28
CA SER A 191 8.85 6.84 1.69
C SER A 191 8.10 8.14 1.94
N CYS A 192 7.16 8.11 2.89
CA CYS A 192 6.56 9.29 3.52
C CYS A 192 6.48 8.98 5.03
N SER A 193 7.43 9.52 5.81
CA SER A 193 7.53 9.28 7.25
C SER A 193 6.29 9.77 7.99
N PHE A 194 5.73 10.90 7.57
CA PHE A 194 4.50 11.46 8.12
C PHE A 194 3.33 10.46 8.11
N LEU A 195 3.13 9.75 6.98
CA LEU A 195 2.06 8.76 6.84
C LEU A 195 2.39 7.37 7.43
N GLN A 196 3.53 7.20 8.11
CA GLN A 196 3.77 6.00 8.90
C GLN A 196 2.93 5.99 10.19
N ASN A 197 2.67 7.18 10.75
CA ASN A 197 1.94 7.37 12.00
C ASN A 197 0.60 8.10 11.81
N ASN A 198 0.14 8.28 10.57
CA ASN A 198 -1.11 8.93 10.25
C ASN A 198 -1.81 8.20 9.09
N ILE A 199 -3.13 8.26 9.05
CA ILE A 199 -3.96 7.60 8.03
C ILE A 199 -4.37 8.66 7.01
N ALA A 200 -3.90 8.56 5.77
CA ALA A 200 -4.40 9.40 4.70
C ALA A 200 -5.89 9.10 4.44
N ILE A 201 -6.70 10.12 4.36
CA ILE A 201 -8.15 10.03 4.14
C ILE A 201 -8.50 10.52 2.73
N GLU A 202 -7.94 11.64 2.32
CA GLU A 202 -8.19 12.28 1.04
C GLU A 202 -6.97 13.11 0.62
N ALA A 203 -6.77 13.32 -0.67
CA ALA A 203 -5.75 14.22 -1.19
C ALA A 203 -6.35 15.19 -2.20
N VAL A 204 -5.77 16.39 -2.28
CA VAL A 204 -5.96 17.33 -3.38
C VAL A 204 -4.73 17.27 -4.27
N LEU A 205 -4.95 16.88 -5.52
CA LEU A 205 -3.93 16.77 -6.55
C LEU A 205 -4.08 17.92 -7.55
N PHE A 206 -2.96 18.49 -7.99
CA PHE A 206 -2.92 19.57 -8.96
C PHE A 206 -2.42 19.10 -10.33
N GLY A 207 -3.14 19.48 -11.39
CA GLY A 207 -2.78 19.24 -12.78
C GLY A 207 -2.55 20.51 -13.57
N GLN A 208 -1.86 20.40 -14.70
CA GLN A 208 -1.67 21.49 -15.66
C GLN A 208 -2.67 21.34 -16.81
N PRO A 209 -3.35 22.40 -17.27
CA PRO A 209 -4.19 22.33 -18.47
C PRO A 209 -3.39 21.84 -19.68
N ALA A 210 -3.93 20.85 -20.40
CA ALA A 210 -3.30 20.32 -21.60
C ALA A 210 -4.34 19.74 -22.57
N ASN A 211 -3.93 19.46 -23.80
CA ASN A 211 -4.78 18.83 -24.78
C ASN A 211 -5.10 17.37 -24.39
N HIS A 212 -6.36 16.96 -24.54
CA HIS A 212 -6.83 15.61 -24.20
C HIS A 212 -6.06 14.50 -24.95
N GLU A 213 -5.80 14.70 -26.25
CA GLU A 213 -5.08 13.73 -27.09
C GLU A 213 -3.65 13.52 -26.57
N THR A 214 -2.93 14.61 -26.26
CA THR A 214 -1.57 14.56 -25.71
C THR A 214 -1.52 13.76 -24.40
N ILE A 215 -2.49 13.98 -23.50
CA ILE A 215 -2.59 13.21 -22.24
C ILE A 215 -2.87 11.74 -22.55
N ALA A 216 -3.81 11.46 -23.48
CA ALA A 216 -4.18 10.10 -23.86
C ALA A 216 -3.00 9.32 -24.47
N GLU A 217 -2.24 9.93 -25.38
CA GLU A 217 -1.03 9.36 -25.98
C GLU A 217 0.03 9.01 -24.92
N LYS A 218 0.25 9.93 -23.97
CA LYS A 218 1.22 9.74 -22.89
C LYS A 218 0.79 8.60 -21.95
N MET A 219 -0.49 8.52 -21.57
CA MET A 219 -1.03 7.40 -20.79
C MET A 219 -0.88 6.08 -21.54
N ALA A 220 -1.21 6.03 -22.83
CA ALA A 220 -1.07 4.84 -23.66
C ALA A 220 0.40 4.38 -23.76
N SER A 221 1.33 5.32 -23.95
CA SER A 221 2.78 5.05 -23.95
C SER A 221 3.25 4.45 -22.62
N TYR A 222 2.83 5.00 -21.48
CA TYR A 222 3.19 4.48 -20.16
C TYR A 222 2.61 3.08 -19.92
N SER A 223 1.36 2.85 -20.31
CA SER A 223 0.73 1.54 -20.23
C SER A 223 1.48 0.51 -21.09
N GLN A 224 1.82 0.85 -22.34
CA GLN A 224 2.58 -0.03 -23.23
C GLN A 224 3.97 -0.36 -22.68
N LYS A 225 4.73 0.65 -22.23
CA LYS A 225 6.07 0.46 -21.64
C LYS A 225 6.00 -0.45 -20.41
N ARG A 226 4.99 -0.27 -19.56
CA ARG A 226 4.79 -1.11 -18.39
C ARG A 226 4.60 -2.58 -18.79
N TRP A 227 3.64 -2.87 -19.67
CA TRP A 227 3.33 -4.24 -20.07
C TRP A 227 4.43 -4.92 -20.90
N LYS A 228 5.35 -4.14 -21.46
CA LYS A 228 6.56 -4.66 -22.10
C LYS A 228 7.65 -5.05 -21.11
N ALA A 229 7.71 -4.37 -19.95
CA ALA A 229 8.83 -4.49 -19.00
C ALA A 229 8.46 -5.23 -17.69
N GLN A 230 7.17 -5.45 -17.40
CA GLN A 230 6.73 -6.03 -16.14
C GLN A 230 5.86 -7.27 -16.35
N PRO A 231 5.97 -8.28 -15.47
CA PRO A 231 5.18 -9.49 -15.59
C PRO A 231 3.69 -9.22 -15.41
N LYS A 232 2.85 -9.98 -16.15
CA LYS A 232 1.39 -9.98 -15.98
C LYS A 232 0.95 -10.90 -14.83
N ALA A 233 1.85 -11.77 -14.38
CA ALA A 233 1.59 -12.70 -13.29
C ALA A 233 1.37 -11.96 -11.95
N ARG A 234 0.74 -12.64 -10.99
CA ARG A 234 0.47 -12.12 -9.65
C ARG A 234 1.78 -11.78 -8.94
N SER A 235 1.96 -10.52 -8.57
CA SER A 235 3.16 -10.00 -7.91
C SER A 235 2.83 -8.81 -7.01
N ALA A 236 3.75 -8.44 -6.13
CA ALA A 236 3.67 -7.23 -5.30
C ALA A 236 4.45 -6.04 -5.89
N GLY A 237 4.70 -6.02 -7.20
CA GLY A 237 5.58 -5.02 -7.81
C GLY A 237 7.07 -5.32 -7.58
N CYS A 238 7.88 -4.28 -7.54
CA CYS A 238 9.31 -4.40 -7.22
C CYS A 238 9.50 -4.86 -5.78
N ILE A 239 10.34 -5.87 -5.59
CA ILE A 239 10.66 -6.42 -4.26
C ILE A 239 11.64 -5.53 -3.51
N PHE A 240 12.62 -4.95 -4.20
CA PHE A 240 13.68 -4.15 -3.59
C PHE A 240 13.68 -2.72 -4.12
N LYS A 241 14.07 -1.78 -3.28
CA LYS A 241 14.42 -0.41 -3.68
C LYS A 241 15.68 -0.45 -4.55
N ASN A 242 15.77 0.47 -5.51
CA ASN A 242 17.01 0.57 -6.29
C ASN A 242 18.14 1.12 -5.41
N PRO A 243 19.31 0.46 -5.37
CA PRO A 243 20.55 1.06 -4.84
C PRO A 243 21.01 2.23 -5.72
N ASP A 244 21.91 3.07 -5.18
CA ASP A 244 22.40 4.27 -5.89
C ASP A 244 23.18 3.97 -7.17
N SER A 245 23.89 2.84 -7.21
CA SER A 245 24.86 2.52 -8.28
C SER A 245 24.29 1.69 -9.44
N ILE A 246 23.21 0.94 -9.20
CA ILE A 246 22.64 0.01 -10.18
C ILE A 246 21.16 -0.23 -9.87
N SER A 247 20.31 -0.47 -10.88
CA SER A 247 18.94 -0.88 -10.60
C SER A 247 18.90 -2.28 -9.97
N ALA A 248 18.03 -2.48 -8.97
CA ALA A 248 17.88 -3.78 -8.31
C ALA A 248 17.54 -4.89 -9.32
N GLY A 249 16.70 -4.58 -10.33
CA GLY A 249 16.34 -5.55 -11.38
C GLY A 249 17.53 -6.01 -12.20
N GLN A 250 18.42 -5.08 -12.58
CA GLN A 250 19.66 -5.41 -13.31
C GLN A 250 20.62 -6.21 -12.43
N LEU A 251 20.82 -5.80 -11.18
CA LEU A 251 21.67 -6.54 -10.24
C LEU A 251 21.22 -7.98 -10.07
N ILE A 252 19.92 -8.21 -9.88
CA ILE A 252 19.33 -9.55 -9.69
C ILE A 252 19.48 -10.40 -10.97
N ASP A 253 19.34 -9.78 -12.15
CA ASP A 253 19.57 -10.43 -13.45
C ASP A 253 21.05 -10.85 -13.62
N GLU A 254 22.00 -9.94 -13.36
CA GLU A 254 23.45 -10.23 -13.40
C GLU A 254 23.89 -11.30 -12.39
N LEU A 255 23.17 -11.43 -11.28
CA LEU A 255 23.38 -12.50 -10.27
C LEU A 255 22.78 -13.85 -10.68
N GLY A 256 22.07 -13.93 -11.82
CA GLY A 256 21.50 -15.15 -12.37
C GLY A 256 20.22 -15.64 -11.68
N PHE A 257 19.44 -14.77 -11.04
CA PHE A 257 18.24 -15.18 -10.33
C PHE A 257 16.98 -15.26 -11.18
N LYS A 258 16.91 -14.67 -12.38
CA LYS A 258 15.72 -14.81 -13.25
C LYS A 258 15.37 -16.29 -13.46
N GLY A 259 14.08 -16.61 -13.33
CA GLY A 259 13.57 -17.98 -13.41
C GLY A 259 13.82 -18.85 -12.17
N THR A 260 14.58 -18.38 -11.17
CA THR A 260 14.81 -19.12 -9.91
C THR A 260 13.50 -19.28 -9.15
N THR A 261 13.21 -20.50 -8.70
CA THR A 261 11.98 -20.85 -7.99
C THR A 261 12.25 -21.24 -6.54
N GLU A 262 11.24 -21.02 -5.69
CA GLU A 262 11.12 -21.58 -4.33
C GLU A 262 9.63 -21.89 -4.13
N GLY A 263 9.29 -23.17 -3.95
CA GLY A 263 7.90 -23.60 -3.93
C GLY A 263 7.09 -23.08 -5.12
N GLY A 264 6.01 -22.32 -4.85
CA GLY A 264 5.18 -21.68 -5.87
C GLY A 264 5.64 -20.29 -6.29
N ALA A 265 6.67 -19.71 -5.67
CA ALA A 265 7.21 -18.40 -6.01
C ALA A 265 8.36 -18.50 -7.03
N MET A 266 8.48 -17.51 -7.92
CA MET A 266 9.53 -17.45 -8.94
C MET A 266 9.99 -16.01 -9.16
N VAL A 267 11.31 -15.79 -9.28
CA VAL A 267 11.83 -14.53 -9.83
C VAL A 267 11.45 -14.44 -11.30
N SER A 268 10.77 -13.36 -11.68
CA SER A 268 10.24 -13.19 -13.04
C SER A 268 11.36 -13.23 -14.10
N GLU A 269 11.09 -13.88 -15.23
CA GLU A 269 11.98 -13.88 -16.38
C GLU A 269 11.97 -12.53 -17.12
N GLU A 270 10.84 -11.78 -17.04
CA GLU A 270 10.70 -10.45 -17.66
C GLU A 270 11.44 -9.36 -16.89
N HIS A 271 11.43 -9.45 -15.52
CA HIS A 271 11.99 -8.39 -14.68
C HIS A 271 12.60 -8.94 -13.39
N GLY A 272 13.91 -8.86 -13.23
CA GLY A 272 14.64 -9.45 -12.08
C GLY A 272 14.17 -8.97 -10.70
N ASN A 273 13.61 -7.76 -10.58
CA ASN A 273 13.11 -7.23 -9.30
C ASN A 273 11.64 -7.58 -9.01
N PHE A 274 11.07 -8.56 -9.73
CA PHE A 274 9.72 -9.05 -9.47
C PHE A 274 9.76 -10.52 -9.07
N ILE A 275 9.07 -10.87 -7.98
CA ILE A 275 8.78 -12.26 -7.63
C ILE A 275 7.30 -12.49 -7.88
N VAL A 276 6.98 -13.52 -8.66
CA VAL A 276 5.62 -13.85 -9.10
C VAL A 276 5.11 -15.10 -8.41
N ASN A 277 3.81 -15.16 -8.13
CA ASN A 277 3.11 -16.36 -7.72
C ASN A 277 2.69 -17.17 -8.95
N LYS A 278 3.34 -18.30 -9.20
CA LYS A 278 3.01 -19.23 -10.30
C LYS A 278 1.80 -20.12 -10.01
N GLY A 279 1.35 -20.12 -8.77
CA GLY A 279 0.27 -20.95 -8.24
C GLY A 279 0.70 -21.64 -6.94
N GLY A 280 -0.11 -21.52 -5.90
CA GLY A 280 0.13 -22.17 -4.61
C GLY A 280 1.34 -21.66 -3.82
N ALA A 281 1.92 -20.51 -4.17
CA ALA A 281 3.04 -19.95 -3.41
C ALA A 281 2.62 -19.57 -1.99
N THR A 282 3.42 -19.96 -1.02
CA THR A 282 3.29 -19.52 0.37
C THR A 282 4.07 -18.21 0.61
N PRO A 283 3.75 -17.41 1.63
CA PRO A 283 4.58 -16.27 2.02
C PRO A 283 6.04 -16.67 2.29
N GLY A 284 6.29 -17.83 2.91
CA GLY A 284 7.62 -18.36 3.17
C GLY A 284 8.44 -18.58 1.90
N ASP A 285 7.83 -18.99 0.79
CA ASP A 285 8.50 -19.13 -0.49
C ASP A 285 9.06 -17.79 -0.98
N PHE A 286 8.26 -16.70 -0.84
CA PHE A 286 8.73 -15.35 -1.18
C PHE A 286 9.85 -14.88 -0.26
N LEU A 287 9.72 -15.09 1.06
CA LEU A 287 10.74 -14.70 2.05
C LEU A 287 12.07 -15.39 1.79
N LYS A 288 12.06 -16.67 1.48
CA LYS A 288 13.27 -17.43 1.13
C LYS A 288 13.96 -16.89 -0.12
N LEU A 289 13.19 -16.57 -1.18
CA LEU A 289 13.77 -15.93 -2.39
C LEU A 289 14.35 -14.57 -2.08
N ILE A 290 13.64 -13.73 -1.31
CA ILE A 290 14.10 -12.40 -0.89
C ILE A 290 15.43 -12.52 -0.15
N GLU A 291 15.54 -13.42 0.82
CA GLU A 291 16.75 -13.59 1.62
C GLU A 291 17.91 -14.13 0.78
N ARG A 292 17.69 -15.13 -0.08
CA ARG A 292 18.72 -15.66 -1.00
C ARG A 292 19.26 -14.58 -1.94
N ILE A 293 18.39 -13.71 -2.46
CA ILE A 293 18.81 -12.60 -3.33
C ILE A 293 19.64 -11.58 -2.52
N ARG A 294 19.19 -11.19 -1.32
CA ARG A 294 19.91 -10.24 -0.45
C ARG A 294 21.31 -10.77 -0.10
N GLN A 295 21.38 -12.02 0.37
CA GLN A 295 22.64 -12.64 0.72
C GLN A 295 23.60 -12.67 -0.47
N ARG A 296 23.15 -13.10 -1.65
CA ARG A 296 24.00 -13.16 -2.85
C ARG A 296 24.43 -11.80 -3.34
N ALA A 297 23.56 -10.77 -3.28
CA ALA A 297 23.89 -9.39 -3.63
C ALA A 297 25.01 -8.85 -2.72
N TYR A 298 24.90 -9.11 -1.42
CA TYR A 298 25.92 -8.72 -0.45
C TYR A 298 27.25 -9.45 -0.68
N GLU A 299 27.23 -10.79 -0.77
CA GLU A 299 28.43 -11.61 -0.96
C GLU A 299 29.20 -11.31 -2.27
N LYS A 300 28.47 -11.06 -3.37
CA LYS A 300 29.09 -10.91 -4.69
C LYS A 300 29.40 -9.46 -5.07
N ARG A 301 28.67 -8.49 -4.53
CA ARG A 301 28.74 -7.08 -4.94
C ARG A 301 28.83 -6.09 -3.77
N GLY A 302 28.79 -6.56 -2.50
CA GLY A 302 28.76 -5.70 -1.31
C GLY A 302 27.49 -4.81 -1.21
N VAL A 303 26.42 -5.16 -1.94
CA VAL A 303 25.20 -4.37 -1.99
C VAL A 303 24.19 -4.91 -1.00
N ASP A 304 23.79 -4.09 -0.01
CA ASP A 304 22.71 -4.40 0.93
C ASP A 304 21.36 -3.97 0.35
N LEU A 305 20.64 -4.90 -0.27
CA LEU A 305 19.32 -4.66 -0.85
C LEU A 305 18.25 -4.45 0.24
N LYS A 306 17.57 -3.29 0.19
CA LYS A 306 16.44 -2.97 1.06
C LYS A 306 15.13 -3.31 0.37
N THR A 307 14.20 -3.97 1.07
CA THR A 307 12.88 -4.27 0.51
C THR A 307 12.08 -3.00 0.25
N GLU A 308 11.38 -2.95 -0.89
CA GLU A 308 10.32 -1.98 -1.20
C GLU A 308 8.96 -2.58 -0.82
N VAL A 309 8.78 -3.88 -1.06
CA VAL A 309 7.60 -4.62 -0.60
C VAL A 309 7.48 -4.55 0.93
N GLN A 310 6.28 -4.28 1.42
CA GLN A 310 5.98 -4.24 2.85
C GLN A 310 5.66 -5.65 3.34
N ILE A 311 6.53 -6.21 4.19
CA ILE A 311 6.31 -7.49 4.86
C ILE A 311 5.46 -7.21 6.09
N ILE A 312 4.27 -7.79 6.16
CA ILE A 312 3.25 -7.52 7.20
C ILE A 312 3.01 -8.80 8.01
N GLY A 313 3.00 -8.66 9.34
CA GLY A 313 2.80 -9.72 10.31
C GLY A 313 4.09 -10.05 11.08
N ILE A 314 4.01 -11.03 11.96
CA ILE A 314 5.15 -11.47 12.77
C ILE A 314 5.96 -12.49 11.96
N VAL A 315 7.16 -12.14 11.57
CA VAL A 315 8.11 -13.10 10.99
C VAL A 315 8.68 -13.90 12.17
N GLU A 316 8.29 -15.17 12.28
CA GLU A 316 8.95 -16.10 13.21
C GLU A 316 10.37 -16.34 12.70
N ASN A 317 11.37 -15.85 13.43
CA ASN A 317 12.75 -16.25 13.20
C ASN A 317 12.85 -17.71 13.64
N ASN A 318 12.83 -18.65 12.71
CA ASN A 318 13.27 -20.02 12.97
C ASN A 318 14.77 -19.93 13.24
N GLU A 319 15.15 -19.98 14.51
CA GLU A 319 16.51 -20.22 14.98
C GLU A 319 17.02 -21.62 14.54
#